data_4cc9c4ce617a1d807055c559b8e1dc06
#
_entry.id   4cc9c4ce617a1d807055c559b8e1dc06
#
_cell.length_a   1.000
_cell.length_b   1.000
_cell.length_c   1.000
_cell.angle_alpha   90.00
_cell.angle_beta   90.00
_cell.angle_gamma   90.00
#
_symmetry.space_group_name_H-M   'P 1'
#
loop_
_entity.id
_entity.type
_entity.pdbx_description
1 polymer ?
#
loop_
_entity_poly.entity_id
_entity_poly.type
_entity_poly.pdbx_seq_one_letter_code
_entity_poly.pdbx_strand_id
1 'polypeptide(L)'
;MNKNLYGLMNWPEIEGIVYAECDKPKELLGAHVTGKGLLIQIMRPDAVAVKLHIDGRKTAVNMEKVDESGFFAALVSSKKKLSYTYSVEKVNGEVTEYTDPYAFANVTKPEDYKAFLAGEEKNAAHIFGAHERTVNGVKGVLFNVWAPKAL
;
A
#
# COMPACT_ATOMS: atom_id res chain seq x y z
N MET A 1 -21.96 -9.19 -0.22
CA MET A 1 -21.14 -8.23 -0.96
C MET A 1 -21.75 -6.83 -0.86
N ASN A 2 -20.97 -5.86 -0.43
CA ASN A 2 -21.44 -4.47 -0.25
C ASN A 2 -21.56 -3.77 -1.62
N LYS A 3 -22.80 -3.46 -2.06
CA LYS A 3 -23.04 -2.79 -3.36
C LYS A 3 -22.30 -1.45 -3.51
N ASN A 4 -22.09 -0.73 -2.39
CA ASN A 4 -21.36 0.53 -2.40
C ASN A 4 -19.85 0.32 -2.63
N LEU A 5 -19.29 -0.74 -2.10
CA LEU A 5 -17.90 -1.12 -2.32
C LEU A 5 -17.69 -1.51 -3.79
N TYR A 6 -18.54 -2.37 -4.33
CA TYR A 6 -18.44 -2.86 -5.70
C TYR A 6 -18.50 -1.75 -6.75
N GLY A 7 -19.35 -0.74 -6.53
CA GLY A 7 -19.45 0.42 -7.41
C GLY A 7 -18.27 1.40 -7.32
N LEU A 8 -17.28 1.14 -6.47
CA LEU A 8 -16.04 1.92 -6.36
C LEU A 8 -14.83 1.18 -6.97
N MET A 9 -15.00 -0.09 -7.36
CA MET A 9 -13.92 -0.90 -7.93
C MET A 9 -13.57 -0.43 -9.34
N ASN A 10 -12.29 -0.15 -9.56
CA ASN A 10 -11.73 0.09 -10.89
C ASN A 10 -11.17 -1.24 -11.43
N TRP A 11 -12.04 -2.01 -12.07
CA TRP A 11 -11.73 -3.37 -12.52
C TRP A 11 -10.51 -3.46 -13.45
N PRO A 12 -10.34 -2.56 -14.46
CA PRO A 12 -9.15 -2.59 -15.30
C PRO A 12 -7.84 -2.42 -14.52
N GLU A 13 -7.82 -1.55 -13.51
CA GLU A 13 -6.62 -1.36 -12.69
C GLU A 13 -6.41 -2.53 -11.72
N ILE A 14 -7.49 -3.15 -11.20
CA ILE A 14 -7.40 -4.36 -10.38
C ILE A 14 -6.79 -5.50 -11.20
N GLU A 15 -7.24 -5.70 -12.45
CA GLU A 15 -6.66 -6.68 -13.37
C GLU A 15 -5.18 -6.38 -13.62
N GLY A 16 -4.80 -5.11 -13.82
CA GLY A 16 -3.40 -4.70 -13.94
C GLY A 16 -2.55 -5.10 -12.72
N ILE A 17 -3.10 -5.01 -11.49
CA ILE A 17 -2.42 -5.47 -10.27
C ILE A 17 -2.32 -7.01 -10.26
N VAL A 18 -3.41 -7.69 -10.57
CA VAL A 18 -3.49 -9.17 -10.56
C VAL A 18 -2.49 -9.78 -11.54
N TYR A 19 -2.34 -9.20 -12.73
CA TYR A 19 -1.43 -9.68 -13.76
C TYR A 19 -0.02 -9.07 -13.70
N ALA A 20 0.27 -8.25 -12.67
CA ALA A 20 1.55 -7.53 -12.49
C ALA A 20 1.91 -6.59 -13.65
N GLU A 21 0.91 -5.99 -14.27
CA GLU A 21 1.04 -5.05 -15.40
C GLU A 21 0.87 -3.58 -14.97
N CYS A 22 0.57 -3.33 -13.66
CA CYS A 22 0.36 -1.99 -13.12
C CYS A 22 1.70 -1.34 -12.74
N ASP A 23 2.03 -0.22 -13.38
CA ASP A 23 3.24 0.59 -13.10
C ASP A 23 3.07 1.55 -11.89
N LYS A 24 1.83 1.78 -11.45
CA LYS A 24 1.50 2.72 -10.37
C LYS A 24 0.61 2.11 -9.29
N PRO A 25 1.02 1.02 -8.64
CA PRO A 25 0.17 0.29 -7.70
C PRO A 25 -0.32 1.16 -6.53
N LYS A 26 0.38 2.22 -6.17
CA LYS A 26 0.00 3.15 -5.11
C LYS A 26 -1.24 4.01 -5.46
N GLU A 27 -1.59 4.15 -6.72
CA GLU A 27 -2.80 4.86 -7.13
C GLU A 27 -4.06 4.04 -6.84
N LEU A 28 -3.92 2.70 -6.73
CA LEU A 28 -5.01 1.78 -6.42
C LEU A 28 -4.89 1.21 -5.00
N LEU A 29 -3.73 0.63 -4.65
CA LEU A 29 -3.52 -0.01 -3.35
C LEU A 29 -3.35 1.00 -2.23
N GLY A 30 -3.69 0.58 -0.99
CA GLY A 30 -3.68 1.44 0.18
C GLY A 30 -5.01 2.13 0.43
N ALA A 31 -4.97 3.30 1.07
CA ALA A 31 -6.14 4.04 1.53
C ALA A 31 -6.43 5.28 0.67
N HIS A 32 -7.62 5.33 0.06
CA HIS A 32 -8.08 6.40 -0.82
C HIS A 32 -9.40 6.98 -0.34
N VAL A 33 -9.45 8.30 -0.14
CA VAL A 33 -10.70 9.00 0.22
C VAL A 33 -11.58 9.10 -1.00
N THR A 34 -12.82 8.62 -0.88
CA THR A 34 -13.83 8.67 -1.93
C THR A 34 -15.05 9.46 -1.48
N GLY A 35 -15.96 9.76 -2.39
CA GLY A 35 -17.24 10.39 -2.04
C GLY A 35 -18.12 9.55 -1.11
N LYS A 36 -17.89 8.23 -1.05
CA LYS A 36 -18.66 7.28 -0.21
C LYS A 36 -17.95 6.89 1.09
N GLY A 37 -16.70 7.29 1.27
CA GLY A 37 -15.90 6.94 2.46
C GLY A 37 -14.43 6.70 2.12
N LEU A 38 -13.70 6.11 3.06
CA LEU A 38 -12.31 5.69 2.89
C LEU A 38 -12.30 4.27 2.33
N LEU A 39 -11.87 4.13 1.09
CA LEU A 39 -11.67 2.86 0.42
C LEU A 39 -10.24 2.39 0.72
N ILE A 40 -10.09 1.16 1.23
CA ILE A 40 -8.79 0.55 1.55
C ILE A 40 -8.68 -0.74 0.75
N GLN A 41 -7.60 -0.90 0.00
CA GLN A 41 -7.39 -1.98 -0.95
C GLN A 41 -6.01 -2.61 -0.76
N ILE A 42 -5.93 -3.94 -0.83
CA ILE A 42 -4.70 -4.71 -0.68
C ILE A 42 -4.71 -5.95 -1.56
N MET A 43 -3.57 -6.27 -2.17
CA MET A 43 -3.34 -7.51 -2.89
C MET A 43 -2.57 -8.50 -2.02
N ARG A 44 -3.19 -9.65 -1.70
CA ARG A 44 -2.63 -10.73 -0.87
C ARG A 44 -3.05 -12.10 -1.42
N PRO A 45 -2.34 -12.61 -2.44
CA PRO A 45 -2.67 -13.90 -3.06
C PRO A 45 -2.59 -15.08 -2.10
N ASP A 46 -1.75 -14.99 -1.06
CA ASP A 46 -1.54 -15.99 -0.03
C ASP A 46 -2.60 -15.99 1.09
N ALA A 47 -3.53 -15.02 1.07
CA ALA A 47 -4.50 -14.84 2.13
C ALA A 47 -5.84 -15.52 1.84
N VAL A 48 -6.41 -16.14 2.88
CA VAL A 48 -7.80 -16.59 2.90
C VAL A 48 -8.73 -15.53 3.48
N ALA A 49 -8.23 -14.72 4.40
CA ALA A 49 -8.96 -13.60 5.00
C ALA A 49 -8.02 -12.45 5.37
N VAL A 50 -8.54 -11.23 5.27
CA VAL A 50 -7.85 -10.02 5.71
C VAL A 50 -8.78 -9.22 6.62
N LYS A 51 -8.25 -8.79 7.78
CA LYS A 51 -8.93 -7.89 8.71
C LYS A 51 -8.16 -6.57 8.80
N LEU A 52 -8.92 -5.50 8.80
CA LEU A 52 -8.40 -4.13 8.94
C LEU A 52 -8.59 -3.67 10.39
N HIS A 53 -7.51 -3.31 11.05
CA HIS A 53 -7.50 -2.73 12.39
C HIS A 53 -7.28 -1.22 12.27
N ILE A 54 -8.28 -0.44 12.65
CA ILE A 54 -8.23 1.02 12.57
C ILE A 54 -7.91 1.55 13.96
N ASP A 55 -6.90 2.42 14.05
CA ASP A 55 -6.48 3.03 15.29
C ASP A 55 -7.66 3.72 15.99
N GLY A 56 -7.77 3.48 17.31
CA GLY A 56 -8.87 3.99 18.12
C GLY A 56 -10.20 3.25 17.99
N ARG A 57 -10.31 2.21 17.16
CA ARG A 57 -11.49 1.34 17.07
C ARG A 57 -11.21 -0.01 17.73
N LYS A 58 -12.18 -0.49 18.54
CA LYS A 58 -12.05 -1.80 19.22
C LYS A 58 -12.29 -2.99 18.30
N THR A 59 -13.09 -2.80 17.26
CA THR A 59 -13.51 -3.89 16.37
C THR A 59 -12.81 -3.77 15.02
N ALA A 60 -12.19 -4.86 14.61
CA ALA A 60 -11.62 -4.99 13.28
C ALA A 60 -12.72 -5.06 12.21
N VAL A 61 -12.41 -4.58 11.01
CA VAL A 61 -13.28 -4.65 9.84
C VAL A 61 -12.81 -5.81 8.96
N ASN A 62 -13.67 -6.78 8.69
CA ASN A 62 -13.38 -7.82 7.71
C ASN A 62 -13.37 -7.19 6.31
N MET A 63 -12.27 -7.38 5.58
CA MET A 63 -12.18 -6.97 4.19
C MET A 63 -12.89 -7.98 3.28
N GLU A 64 -13.56 -7.49 2.25
CA GLU A 64 -14.17 -8.36 1.26
C GLU A 64 -13.12 -8.80 0.24
N LYS A 65 -13.03 -10.10 -0.04
CA LYS A 65 -12.26 -10.62 -1.17
C LYS A 65 -13.06 -10.33 -2.43
N VAL A 66 -12.62 -9.37 -3.21
CA VAL A 66 -13.34 -8.88 -4.40
C VAL A 66 -12.87 -9.57 -5.68
N ASP A 67 -11.67 -10.17 -5.64
CA ASP A 67 -11.13 -11.02 -6.71
C ASP A 67 -10.48 -12.28 -6.14
N GLU A 68 -10.66 -13.40 -6.81
CA GLU A 68 -10.17 -14.72 -6.36
C GLU A 68 -8.63 -14.82 -6.34
N SER A 69 -7.94 -13.99 -7.10
CA SER A 69 -6.48 -13.88 -7.08
C SER A 69 -5.92 -13.27 -5.78
N GLY A 70 -6.80 -12.87 -4.85
CA GLY A 70 -6.41 -12.35 -3.53
C GLY A 70 -6.44 -10.82 -3.45
N PHE A 71 -7.30 -10.18 -4.21
CA PHE A 71 -7.54 -8.75 -4.06
C PHE A 71 -8.65 -8.51 -3.02
N PHE A 72 -8.32 -7.79 -1.95
CA PHE A 72 -9.23 -7.47 -0.85
C PHE A 72 -9.50 -5.98 -0.78
N ALA A 73 -10.75 -5.63 -0.43
CA ALA A 73 -11.14 -4.24 -0.26
C ALA A 73 -12.09 -4.06 0.93
N ALA A 74 -12.04 -2.88 1.54
CA ALA A 74 -12.99 -2.44 2.56
C ALA A 74 -13.37 -0.98 2.36
N LEU A 75 -14.63 -0.65 2.59
CA LEU A 75 -15.13 0.71 2.61
C LEU A 75 -15.46 1.11 4.05
N VAL A 76 -14.71 2.06 4.57
CA VAL A 76 -14.83 2.57 5.94
C VAL A 76 -15.52 3.93 5.93
N SER A 77 -16.46 4.14 6.84
CA SER A 77 -17.10 5.46 7.03
C SER A 77 -16.09 6.46 7.61
N SER A 78 -15.40 7.18 6.72
CA SER A 78 -14.47 8.27 7.04
C SER A 78 -14.30 9.19 5.83
N LYS A 79 -14.20 10.48 6.07
CA LYS A 79 -13.89 11.50 5.05
C LYS A 79 -12.41 11.90 5.03
N LYS A 80 -11.57 11.23 5.83
CA LYS A 80 -10.13 11.47 5.93
C LYS A 80 -9.37 10.16 6.02
N LYS A 81 -8.09 10.17 5.69
CA LYS A 81 -7.19 9.04 5.93
C LYS A 81 -7.12 8.74 7.43
N LEU A 82 -7.04 7.47 7.75
CA LEU A 82 -6.93 6.94 9.12
C LEU A 82 -5.63 6.13 9.21
N SER A 83 -5.08 5.99 10.41
CA SER A 83 -4.03 5.02 10.69
C SER A 83 -4.65 3.64 10.89
N TYR A 84 -4.03 2.61 10.33
CA TYR A 84 -4.51 1.24 10.38
C TYR A 84 -3.38 0.23 10.15
N THR A 85 -3.64 -1.02 10.53
CA THR A 85 -2.83 -2.20 10.21
C THR A 85 -3.73 -3.29 9.66
N TYR A 86 -3.12 -4.33 9.08
CA TYR A 86 -3.81 -5.52 8.62
C TYR A 86 -3.46 -6.73 9.47
N SER A 87 -4.43 -7.62 9.74
CA SER A 87 -4.18 -9.02 10.07
C SER A 87 -4.52 -9.85 8.85
N VAL A 88 -3.56 -10.61 8.37
CA VAL A 88 -3.68 -11.49 7.20
C VAL A 88 -3.64 -12.93 7.66
N GLU A 89 -4.70 -13.67 7.39
CA GLU A 89 -4.81 -15.11 7.65
C GLU A 89 -4.48 -15.86 6.37
N LYS A 90 -3.48 -16.74 6.44
CA LYS A 90 -3.04 -17.58 5.34
C LYS A 90 -3.78 -18.93 5.32
N VAL A 91 -3.64 -19.66 4.23
CA VAL A 91 -4.24 -21.01 4.05
C VAL A 91 -3.84 -22.01 5.16
N ASN A 92 -2.62 -21.88 5.69
CA ASN A 92 -2.10 -22.72 6.77
C ASN A 92 -2.60 -22.34 8.16
N GLY A 93 -3.48 -21.31 8.27
CA GLY A 93 -4.00 -20.79 9.54
C GLY A 93 -3.06 -19.81 10.25
N GLU A 94 -1.90 -19.52 9.69
CA GLU A 94 -1.00 -18.49 10.23
C GLU A 94 -1.64 -17.10 10.08
N VAL A 95 -1.65 -16.32 11.17
CA VAL A 95 -2.09 -14.92 11.15
C VAL A 95 -0.89 -14.02 11.36
N THR A 96 -0.66 -13.11 10.43
CA THR A 96 0.44 -12.15 10.49
C THR A 96 -0.09 -10.73 10.44
N GLU A 97 0.46 -9.86 11.29
CA GLU A 97 0.15 -8.43 11.25
C GLU A 97 1.08 -7.69 10.30
N TYR A 98 0.51 -6.76 9.54
CA TYR A 98 1.22 -5.94 8.57
C TYR A 98 0.87 -4.47 8.71
N THR A 99 1.89 -3.63 8.62
CA THR A 99 1.71 -2.20 8.31
C THR A 99 1.60 -2.07 6.78
N ASP A 100 0.64 -1.28 6.30
CA ASP A 100 0.45 -1.07 4.88
C ASP A 100 1.65 -0.31 4.27
N PRO A 101 2.40 -0.88 3.33
CA PRO A 101 3.51 -0.20 2.67
C PRO A 101 3.04 1.03 1.87
N TYR A 102 1.79 1.05 1.40
CA TYR A 102 1.22 2.17 0.65
C TYR A 102 0.70 3.31 1.54
N ALA A 103 0.65 3.11 2.88
CA ALA A 103 0.31 4.18 3.84
C ALA A 103 1.42 5.22 3.99
N PHE A 104 2.66 4.91 3.57
CA PHE A 104 3.78 5.83 3.67
C PHE A 104 3.85 6.78 2.48
N ALA A 105 4.11 8.06 2.75
CA ALA A 105 4.47 9.02 1.71
C ALA A 105 5.84 8.69 1.12
N ASN A 106 6.10 9.16 -0.10
CA ASN A 106 7.44 9.10 -0.65
C ASN A 106 8.38 9.94 0.22
N VAL A 107 9.38 9.31 0.79
CA VAL A 107 10.37 9.95 1.68
C VAL A 107 11.42 10.68 0.85
N THR A 108 11.83 10.09 -0.27
CA THR A 108 12.80 10.67 -1.20
C THR A 108 12.09 11.60 -2.17
N LYS A 109 12.55 12.84 -2.25
CA LYS A 109 12.00 13.87 -3.12
C LYS A 109 12.91 14.12 -4.33
N PRO A 110 12.38 14.70 -5.44
CA PRO A 110 13.19 15.06 -6.60
C PRO A 110 14.42 15.92 -6.25
N GLU A 111 14.30 16.79 -5.26
CA GLU A 111 15.39 17.65 -4.81
C GLU A 111 16.57 16.87 -4.24
N ASP A 112 16.29 15.71 -3.59
CA ASP A 112 17.30 14.90 -2.91
C ASP A 112 18.28 14.23 -3.90
N TYR A 113 17.85 14.00 -5.15
CA TYR A 113 18.67 13.36 -6.19
C TYR A 113 18.96 14.27 -7.40
N LYS A 114 18.63 15.57 -7.32
CA LYS A 114 18.86 16.53 -8.39
C LYS A 114 20.34 16.66 -8.76
N ALA A 115 21.24 16.77 -7.77
CA ALA A 115 22.67 16.85 -7.99
C ALA A 115 23.25 15.56 -8.62
N PHE A 116 22.69 14.39 -8.25
CA PHE A 116 23.05 13.13 -8.87
C PHE A 116 22.69 13.10 -10.36
N LEU A 117 21.50 13.56 -10.72
CA LEU A 117 21.07 13.63 -12.13
C LEU A 117 21.92 14.63 -12.95
N ALA A 118 22.44 15.68 -12.31
CA ALA A 118 23.33 16.64 -12.93
C ALA A 118 24.80 16.14 -13.03
N GLY A 119 25.12 14.98 -12.44
CA GLY A 119 26.49 14.47 -12.37
C GLY A 119 27.39 15.21 -11.37
N GLU A 120 26.81 15.98 -10.46
CA GLU A 120 27.51 16.81 -9.47
C GLU A 120 27.64 16.11 -8.11
N GLU A 121 26.92 14.99 -7.90
CA GLU A 121 26.90 14.27 -6.63
C GLU A 121 28.17 13.39 -6.47
N LYS A 122 28.94 13.66 -5.42
CA LYS A 122 30.18 12.94 -5.11
C LYS A 122 29.98 11.73 -4.21
N ASN A 123 28.85 11.65 -3.51
CA ASN A 123 28.55 10.57 -2.58
C ASN A 123 27.10 10.11 -2.72
N ALA A 124 26.80 9.41 -3.80
CA ALA A 124 25.45 8.92 -4.08
C ALA A 124 24.94 7.90 -3.04
N ALA A 125 25.84 7.31 -2.23
CA ALA A 125 25.46 6.32 -1.22
C ALA A 125 24.58 6.89 -0.09
N HIS A 126 24.56 8.21 0.13
CA HIS A 126 23.64 8.81 1.10
C HIS A 126 22.20 8.93 0.58
N ILE A 127 22.03 8.83 -0.75
CA ILE A 127 20.72 8.90 -1.41
C ILE A 127 20.21 7.50 -1.72
N PHE A 128 21.07 6.68 -2.36
CA PHE A 128 20.72 5.35 -2.86
C PHE A 128 21.18 4.25 -1.90
N GLY A 129 20.55 3.09 -2.01
CA GLY A 129 20.82 1.93 -1.16
C GLY A 129 19.77 1.78 -0.06
N ALA A 130 20.18 1.17 1.05
CA ALA A 130 19.33 0.83 2.20
C ALA A 130 19.64 1.78 3.38
N HIS A 131 18.64 2.51 3.84
CA HIS A 131 18.78 3.48 4.92
C HIS A 131 17.75 3.27 6.01
N GLU A 132 18.17 3.15 7.26
CA GLU A 132 17.24 3.16 8.38
C GLU A 132 16.50 4.50 8.44
N ARG A 133 15.17 4.42 8.53
CA ARG A 133 14.29 5.59 8.63
C ARG A 133 13.14 5.32 9.59
N THR A 134 12.67 6.40 10.19
CA THR A 134 11.39 6.39 10.93
C THR A 134 10.42 7.29 10.19
N VAL A 135 9.33 6.74 9.71
CA VAL A 135 8.29 7.47 8.99
C VAL A 135 6.97 7.27 9.72
N ASN A 136 6.32 8.38 10.11
CA ASN A 136 5.06 8.35 10.88
C ASN A 136 5.16 7.50 12.17
N GLY A 137 6.33 7.50 12.85
CA GLY A 137 6.56 6.73 14.06
C GLY A 137 6.91 5.25 13.82
N VAL A 138 6.86 4.75 12.61
CA VAL A 138 7.23 3.38 12.24
C VAL A 138 8.70 3.33 11.82
N LYS A 139 9.49 2.51 12.50
CA LYS A 139 10.88 2.24 12.13
C LYS A 139 10.93 1.22 10.99
N GLY A 140 11.82 1.46 10.04
CA GLY A 140 11.99 0.58 8.90
C GLY A 140 13.25 0.89 8.11
N VAL A 141 13.40 0.25 6.96
CA VAL A 141 14.49 0.49 6.02
C VAL A 141 13.91 1.03 4.72
N LEU A 142 14.40 2.19 4.30
CA LEU A 142 14.10 2.78 2.99
C LEU A 142 15.11 2.25 1.99
N PHE A 143 14.62 1.68 0.90
CA PHE A 143 15.43 1.27 -0.25
C PHE A 143 15.22 2.25 -1.40
N ASN A 144 16.28 2.93 -1.81
CA ASN A 144 16.30 3.77 -2.98
C ASN A 144 17.17 3.13 -4.06
N VAL A 145 16.59 2.92 -5.23
CA VAL A 145 17.28 2.28 -6.36
C VAL A 145 17.24 3.20 -7.58
N TRP A 146 18.38 3.40 -8.20
CA TRP A 146 18.49 4.04 -9.51
C TRP A 146 18.56 2.98 -10.60
N ALA A 147 17.48 2.85 -11.37
CA ALA A 147 17.35 1.82 -12.40
C ALA A 147 16.66 2.38 -13.67
N PRO A 148 17.31 3.33 -14.39
CA PRO A 148 16.67 4.05 -15.51
C PRO A 148 16.33 3.19 -16.71
N LYS A 149 16.82 1.94 -16.75
CA LYS A 149 16.57 0.96 -17.81
C LYS A 149 15.81 -0.28 -17.32
N ALA A 150 15.29 -0.25 -16.08
CA ALA A 150 14.41 -1.32 -15.61
C ALA A 150 13.09 -1.30 -16.40
N LEU A 151 12.67 -2.46 -16.86
CA LEU A 151 11.40 -2.73 -17.54
C LEU A 151 10.44 -3.35 -16.55
#